data_5a8e0a73487708360b17cbd397ffeb20
#
_entry.id   5a8e0a73487708360b17cbd397ffeb20
#
_cell.length_a   1.000
_cell.length_b   1.000
_cell.length_c   1.000
_cell.angle_alpha   90.00
_cell.angle_beta   90.00
_cell.angle_gamma   90.00
#
_symmetry.space_group_name_H-M   'P 1'
#
loop_
_entity.id
_entity.type
_entity.pdbx_description
1 polymer ?
#
loop_
_entity_poly.entity_id
_entity_poly.type
_entity_poly.pdbx_seq_one_letter_code
_entity_poly.pdbx_strand_id
1 'polypeptide(L)'
;GSEMCIRDRRAAVPGLLDDLAARGTPAAVVSANLLPEHVALPEGDEEIVLAGGPTLRMELNGIGLRLRPQGFFQTNTAVTEGLYATAAAWVAEGGVPASAWDLYCGVGGFAFHLARAGVRDVWGMESSAEAVAAARETAAELGLADRARFSAGDATSALSFEKRRAPEALSFKKRRPRPDAVVVNPPRRGIGAELADALEDSGVPTVLYSSCNPATLAQDLARMPSYRVARVQVFDMFPQTRHAEGLTLLTLSLIHI
;
A
#
# COMPACT_ATOMS: atom_id res chain seq x y z
N GLY A 1 -20.14 20.23 23.17
CA GLY A 1 -18.81 20.87 23.33
C GLY A 1 -17.97 20.83 22.07
N SER A 2 -18.03 19.74 21.28
CA SER A 2 -17.18 19.57 20.09
C SER A 2 -17.52 20.51 18.91
N GLU A 3 -18.78 20.73 18.63
CA GLU A 3 -19.20 21.62 17.54
C GLU A 3 -18.79 23.10 17.72
N MET A 4 -18.80 23.61 18.95
CA MET A 4 -18.37 24.96 19.25
C MET A 4 -16.87 25.15 19.05
N CYS A 5 -16.06 24.17 19.50
CA CYS A 5 -14.62 24.17 19.31
C CYS A 5 -14.22 24.11 17.82
N ILE A 6 -14.93 23.35 17.00
CA ILE A 6 -14.68 23.26 15.55
C ILE A 6 -15.05 24.58 14.87
N ARG A 7 -16.15 25.22 15.26
CA ARG A 7 -16.58 26.51 14.70
C ARG A 7 -15.53 27.58 14.97
N ASP A 8 -15.07 27.71 16.20
CA ASP A 8 -14.06 28.70 16.60
C ASP A 8 -12.73 28.47 15.90
N ARG A 9 -12.28 27.20 15.82
CA ARG A 9 -11.04 26.83 15.10
C ARG A 9 -11.15 27.07 13.60
N ARG A 10 -12.30 26.78 13.00
CA ARG A 10 -12.57 27.06 11.58
C ARG A 10 -12.41 28.53 11.25
N ALA A 11 -12.83 29.44 12.14
CA ALA A 11 -12.65 30.86 11.98
C ALA A 11 -11.17 31.30 12.03
N ALA A 12 -10.31 30.59 12.74
CA ALA A 12 -8.89 30.90 12.83
C ALA A 12 -8.05 30.37 11.64
N VAL A 13 -8.59 29.44 10.84
CA VAL A 13 -7.86 28.81 9.73
C VAL A 13 -7.36 29.80 8.68
N PRO A 14 -8.13 30.80 8.21
CA PRO A 14 -7.63 31.79 7.26
C PRO A 14 -6.38 32.52 7.76
N GLY A 15 -6.38 33.03 9.00
CA GLY A 15 -5.21 33.67 9.58
C GLY A 15 -4.00 32.74 9.70
N LEU A 16 -4.20 31.47 10.05
CA LEU A 16 -3.14 30.47 10.06
C LEU A 16 -2.55 30.25 8.64
N LEU A 17 -3.39 30.17 7.63
CA LEU A 17 -2.93 29.98 6.24
C LEU A 17 -2.14 31.19 5.75
N ASP A 18 -2.57 32.40 6.06
CA ASP A 18 -1.86 33.64 5.72
C ASP A 18 -0.49 33.69 6.41
N ASP A 19 -0.42 33.33 7.69
CA ASP A 19 0.84 33.27 8.45
C ASP A 19 1.81 32.22 7.87
N LEU A 20 1.32 31.04 7.53
CA LEU A 20 2.15 30.00 6.94
C LEU A 20 2.64 30.38 5.55
N ALA A 21 1.79 30.99 4.73
CA ALA A 21 2.18 31.48 3.41
C ALA A 21 3.24 32.60 3.51
N ALA A 22 3.08 33.53 4.45
CA ALA A 22 4.06 34.61 4.71
C ALA A 22 5.43 34.08 5.15
N ARG A 23 5.47 32.92 5.81
CA ARG A 23 6.71 32.22 6.21
C ARG A 23 7.29 31.34 5.11
N GLY A 24 6.68 31.27 3.93
CA GLY A 24 7.11 30.43 2.82
C GLY A 24 6.82 28.94 3.00
N THR A 25 5.94 28.58 3.92
CA THR A 25 5.53 27.20 4.22
C THR A 25 3.99 27.04 4.09
N PRO A 26 3.42 27.21 2.87
CA PRO A 26 1.98 27.14 2.68
C PRO A 26 1.47 25.72 3.01
N ALA A 27 0.35 25.66 3.75
CA ALA A 27 -0.31 24.38 4.00
C ALA A 27 -1.19 23.99 2.81
N ALA A 28 -1.02 22.77 2.30
CA ALA A 28 -1.84 22.24 1.21
C ALA A 28 -3.18 21.71 1.70
N VAL A 29 -3.23 21.19 2.93
CA VAL A 29 -4.42 20.64 3.59
C VAL A 29 -4.41 21.08 5.05
N VAL A 30 -5.54 21.53 5.54
CA VAL A 30 -5.81 21.72 6.97
C VAL A 30 -7.08 20.95 7.31
N SER A 31 -6.97 20.05 8.26
CA SER A 31 -8.09 19.22 8.70
C SER A 31 -8.23 19.19 10.21
N ALA A 32 -9.40 18.81 10.68
CA ALA A 32 -9.69 18.51 12.06
C ALA A 32 -10.12 17.05 12.19
N ASN A 33 -9.36 16.30 12.97
CA ASN A 33 -9.75 14.94 13.31
C ASN A 33 -10.57 14.95 14.61
N LEU A 34 -11.73 14.29 14.57
CA LEU A 34 -12.65 14.23 15.69
C LEU A 34 -12.39 13.01 16.55
N LEU A 35 -11.99 13.27 17.79
CA LEU A 35 -11.86 12.25 18.83
C LEU A 35 -13.01 12.44 19.83
N PRO A 36 -14.15 11.72 19.67
CA PRO A 36 -15.35 11.98 20.47
C PRO A 36 -15.23 11.58 21.92
N GLU A 37 -14.30 10.64 22.23
CA GLU A 37 -14.04 10.14 23.58
C GLU A 37 -12.59 10.37 23.99
N HIS A 38 -12.34 10.52 25.29
CA HIS A 38 -10.99 10.54 25.86
C HIS A 38 -10.42 9.11 25.89
N VAL A 39 -9.95 8.66 24.72
CA VAL A 39 -9.29 7.36 24.54
C VAL A 39 -7.84 7.56 24.13
N ALA A 40 -6.98 6.63 24.47
CA ALA A 40 -5.57 6.66 24.09
C ALA A 40 -5.36 6.23 22.62
N LEU A 41 -6.15 6.81 21.71
CA LEU A 41 -5.99 6.64 20.25
C LEU A 41 -5.35 7.89 19.66
N PRO A 42 -4.48 7.75 18.68
CA PRO A 42 -3.85 8.89 18.00
C PRO A 42 -4.85 9.71 17.17
N GLU A 43 -5.93 9.09 16.70
CA GLU A 43 -6.93 9.68 15.81
C GLU A 43 -8.29 8.98 15.95
N GLY A 44 -9.36 9.70 15.63
CA GLY A 44 -10.73 9.19 15.56
C GLY A 44 -11.14 8.91 14.11
N ASP A 45 -12.32 8.36 13.95
CA ASP A 45 -12.82 7.89 12.63
C ASP A 45 -13.25 9.03 11.70
N GLU A 46 -13.53 10.23 12.25
CA GLU A 46 -14.05 11.36 11.47
C GLU A 46 -13.00 12.42 11.24
N GLU A 47 -12.76 12.75 9.95
CA GLU A 47 -11.86 13.80 9.51
C GLU A 47 -12.63 14.89 8.76
N ILE A 48 -12.54 16.15 9.19
CA ILE A 48 -13.17 17.30 8.55
C ILE A 48 -12.10 18.15 7.88
N VAL A 49 -12.13 18.28 6.56
CA VAL A 49 -11.27 19.22 5.84
C VAL A 49 -11.75 20.64 6.11
N LEU A 50 -10.88 21.49 6.66
CA LEU A 50 -11.16 22.88 6.99
C LEU A 50 -10.69 23.82 5.90
N ALA A 51 -9.58 23.51 5.23
CA ALA A 51 -9.06 24.27 4.09
C ALA A 51 -8.19 23.40 3.19
N GLY A 52 -8.04 23.80 1.94
CA GLY A 52 -7.31 23.05 0.92
C GLY A 52 -8.13 21.90 0.33
N GLY A 53 -7.46 20.96 -0.31
CA GLY A 53 -8.08 19.75 -0.83
C GLY A 53 -8.17 18.64 0.20
N PRO A 54 -8.88 17.53 -0.08
CA PRO A 54 -8.97 16.37 0.82
C PRO A 54 -7.67 15.55 0.85
N THR A 55 -6.72 15.82 -0.04
CA THR A 55 -5.48 15.05 -0.20
C THR A 55 -4.29 15.96 -0.41
N LEU A 56 -3.14 15.55 0.13
CA LEU A 56 -1.82 16.07 -0.19
C LEU A 56 -1.24 15.27 -1.35
N ARG A 57 -0.66 15.94 -2.34
CA ARG A 57 0.08 15.27 -3.42
C ARG A 57 1.55 15.10 -3.00
N MET A 58 2.01 13.85 -3.02
CA MET A 58 3.41 13.49 -2.81
C MET A 58 3.97 12.86 -4.08
N GLU A 59 5.08 13.39 -4.57
CA GLU A 59 5.71 12.88 -5.79
C GLU A 59 6.86 11.94 -5.43
N LEU A 60 6.83 10.74 -6.02
CA LEU A 60 7.87 9.73 -5.91
C LEU A 60 8.23 9.21 -7.31
N ASN A 61 9.47 9.37 -7.72
CA ASN A 61 9.94 8.96 -9.05
C ASN A 61 9.07 9.53 -10.19
N GLY A 62 8.52 10.74 -10.05
CA GLY A 62 7.61 11.35 -11.01
C GLY A 62 6.19 10.76 -11.01
N ILE A 63 5.80 10.04 -9.96
CA ILE A 63 4.43 9.56 -9.70
C ILE A 63 3.84 10.40 -8.58
N GLY A 64 2.81 11.19 -8.88
CA GLY A 64 2.13 12.03 -7.90
C GLY A 64 1.05 11.22 -7.17
N LEU A 65 1.39 10.68 -5.99
CA LEU A 65 0.45 9.96 -5.14
C LEU A 65 -0.42 10.92 -4.32
N ARG A 66 -1.68 10.59 -4.15
CA ARG A 66 -2.62 11.35 -3.32
C ARG A 66 -2.69 10.73 -1.93
N LEU A 67 -2.36 11.53 -0.92
CA LEU A 67 -2.37 11.13 0.48
C LEU A 67 -3.46 11.85 1.25
N ARG A 68 -4.25 11.14 2.03
CA ARG A 68 -5.14 11.74 3.03
C ARG A 68 -4.42 11.99 4.34
N PRO A 69 -4.88 12.91 5.20
CA PRO A 69 -4.24 13.20 6.48
C PRO A 69 -4.01 11.96 7.35
N GLN A 70 -4.94 11.02 7.38
CA GLN A 70 -4.85 9.73 8.12
C GLN A 70 -4.21 8.61 7.31
N GLY A 71 -3.83 8.86 6.05
CA GLY A 71 -3.26 7.83 5.17
C GLY A 71 -1.84 7.46 5.59
N PHE A 72 -1.54 6.17 5.68
CA PHE A 72 -0.16 5.72 5.85
C PHE A 72 0.67 6.06 4.62
N PHE A 73 1.85 6.60 4.86
CA PHE A 73 2.85 6.85 3.83
C PHE A 73 4.25 6.66 4.41
N GLN A 74 5.17 6.17 3.60
CA GLN A 74 6.58 6.04 3.98
C GLN A 74 7.21 7.42 4.16
N THR A 75 7.69 7.72 5.36
CA THR A 75 8.13 9.08 5.74
C THR A 75 9.44 9.51 5.10
N ASN A 76 10.30 8.58 4.71
CA ASN A 76 11.58 8.87 4.04
C ASN A 76 11.41 8.76 2.52
N THR A 77 11.02 9.85 1.85
CA THR A 77 10.71 9.87 0.42
C THR A 77 11.85 9.39 -0.45
N ALA A 78 13.08 9.83 -0.23
CA ALA A 78 14.24 9.44 -1.04
C ALA A 78 14.53 7.93 -0.96
N VAL A 79 14.44 7.36 0.24
CA VAL A 79 14.62 5.91 0.44
C VAL A 79 13.44 5.13 -0.15
N THR A 80 12.22 5.66 -0.04
CA THR A 80 11.02 5.06 -0.62
C THR A 80 11.08 5.01 -2.14
N GLU A 81 11.59 6.06 -2.79
CA GLU A 81 11.86 6.08 -4.24
C GLU A 81 12.79 4.94 -4.65
N GLY A 82 13.88 4.75 -3.90
CA GLY A 82 14.82 3.64 -4.11
C GLY A 82 14.16 2.29 -3.90
N LEU A 83 13.34 2.13 -2.86
CA LEU A 83 12.60 0.90 -2.56
C LEU A 83 11.67 0.52 -3.72
N TYR A 84 10.83 1.45 -4.18
CA TYR A 84 9.87 1.17 -5.25
C TYR A 84 10.55 0.94 -6.61
N ALA A 85 11.62 1.70 -6.91
CA ALA A 85 12.39 1.49 -8.13
C ALA A 85 13.07 0.11 -8.13
N THR A 86 13.67 -0.30 -7.02
CA THR A 86 14.29 -1.63 -6.86
C THR A 86 13.25 -2.74 -7.01
N ALA A 87 12.09 -2.59 -6.35
CA ALA A 87 11.00 -3.54 -6.44
C ALA A 87 10.54 -3.77 -7.89
N ALA A 88 10.29 -2.68 -8.62
CA ALA A 88 9.88 -2.72 -10.02
C ALA A 88 10.95 -3.34 -10.92
N ALA A 89 12.23 -3.01 -10.70
CA ALA A 89 13.35 -3.57 -11.45
C ALA A 89 13.48 -5.09 -11.22
N TRP A 90 13.39 -5.55 -9.98
CA TRP A 90 13.49 -6.97 -9.65
C TRP A 90 12.34 -7.80 -10.25
N VAL A 91 11.12 -7.25 -10.20
CA VAL A 91 9.95 -7.93 -10.80
C VAL A 91 10.06 -8.00 -12.32
N ALA A 92 10.66 -7.01 -12.97
CA ALA A 92 10.83 -6.95 -14.43
C ALA A 92 12.05 -7.72 -14.94
N GLU A 93 12.98 -8.10 -14.06
CA GLU A 93 14.21 -8.81 -14.45
C GLU A 93 13.89 -10.20 -15.01
N GLY A 94 14.43 -10.50 -16.17
CA GLY A 94 14.14 -11.76 -16.87
C GLY A 94 12.87 -11.74 -17.71
N GLY A 95 12.15 -10.63 -17.71
CA GLY A 95 10.93 -10.39 -18.48
C GLY A 95 9.83 -9.77 -17.63
N VAL A 96 9.22 -8.71 -18.16
CA VAL A 96 8.12 -8.02 -17.46
C VAL A 96 6.92 -8.97 -17.35
N PRO A 97 6.40 -9.26 -16.13
CA PRO A 97 5.22 -10.09 -15.98
C PRO A 97 3.98 -9.46 -16.61
N ALA A 98 3.05 -10.27 -17.07
CA ALA A 98 1.81 -9.76 -17.65
C ALA A 98 0.89 -9.18 -16.56
N SER A 99 0.93 -9.77 -15.36
CA SER A 99 0.05 -9.41 -14.25
C SER A 99 0.78 -9.39 -12.91
N ALA A 100 0.37 -8.48 -12.03
CA ALA A 100 0.86 -8.40 -10.65
C ALA A 100 -0.26 -7.99 -9.68
N TRP A 101 -0.19 -8.50 -8.45
CA TRP A 101 -1.04 -8.03 -7.36
C TRP A 101 -0.19 -7.34 -6.30
N ASP A 102 -0.70 -6.21 -5.79
CA ASP A 102 -0.12 -5.44 -4.69
C ASP A 102 -1.06 -5.54 -3.49
N LEU A 103 -0.74 -6.41 -2.55
CA LEU A 103 -1.52 -6.66 -1.35
C LEU A 103 -1.00 -5.77 -0.23
N TYR A 104 -1.89 -5.10 0.50
CA TYR A 104 -1.62 -3.96 1.37
C TYR A 104 -1.12 -2.74 0.58
N CYS A 105 -1.77 -2.45 -0.55
CA CYS A 105 -1.25 -1.48 -1.51
C CYS A 105 -1.27 -0.02 -1.04
N GLY A 106 -1.98 0.31 0.05
CA GLY A 106 -2.15 1.68 0.48
C GLY A 106 -2.68 2.56 -0.66
N VAL A 107 -1.99 3.66 -0.93
CA VAL A 107 -2.29 4.58 -2.04
C VAL A 107 -1.68 4.15 -3.38
N GLY A 108 -1.15 2.91 -3.48
CA GLY A 108 -0.70 2.31 -4.73
C GLY A 108 0.78 2.52 -5.07
N GLY A 109 1.63 2.75 -4.08
CA GLY A 109 3.05 3.03 -4.31
C GLY A 109 3.75 1.96 -5.17
N PHE A 110 3.73 0.70 -4.76
CA PHE A 110 4.29 -0.42 -5.54
C PHE A 110 3.51 -0.62 -6.84
N ALA A 111 2.18 -0.62 -6.79
CA ALA A 111 1.33 -0.86 -7.95
C ALA A 111 1.64 0.06 -9.13
N PHE A 112 1.79 1.36 -8.89
CA PHE A 112 2.10 2.32 -9.96
C PHE A 112 3.51 2.16 -10.52
N HIS A 113 4.50 1.84 -9.67
CA HIS A 113 5.85 1.58 -10.15
C HIS A 113 5.92 0.32 -11.01
N LEU A 114 5.18 -0.74 -10.65
CA LEU A 114 5.04 -1.94 -11.49
C LEU A 114 4.35 -1.63 -12.83
N ALA A 115 3.26 -0.86 -12.80
CA ALA A 115 2.57 -0.46 -14.02
C ALA A 115 3.48 0.37 -14.95
N ARG A 116 4.30 1.28 -14.40
CA ARG A 116 5.29 2.06 -15.18
C ARG A 116 6.43 1.19 -15.71
N ALA A 117 6.83 0.16 -14.98
CA ALA A 117 7.83 -0.81 -15.43
C ALA A 117 7.32 -1.74 -16.55
N GLY A 118 6.04 -1.61 -16.94
CA GLY A 118 5.48 -2.33 -18.08
C GLY A 118 4.48 -3.43 -17.73
N VAL A 119 4.23 -3.73 -16.44
CA VAL A 119 3.18 -4.69 -16.06
C VAL A 119 1.83 -4.18 -16.55
N ARG A 120 1.11 -5.03 -17.31
CA ARG A 120 -0.09 -4.59 -18.03
C ARG A 120 -1.37 -4.69 -17.20
N ASP A 121 -1.44 -5.61 -16.24
CA ASP A 121 -2.58 -5.80 -15.34
C ASP A 121 -2.09 -5.80 -13.89
N VAL A 122 -2.22 -4.67 -13.22
CA VAL A 122 -1.88 -4.52 -11.81
C VAL A 122 -3.16 -4.39 -10.99
N TRP A 123 -3.27 -5.19 -9.95
CA TRP A 123 -4.39 -5.10 -9.03
C TRP A 123 -3.92 -4.83 -7.60
N GLY A 124 -4.31 -3.68 -7.06
CA GLY A 124 -4.07 -3.30 -5.66
C GLY A 124 -5.25 -3.70 -4.77
N MET A 125 -4.96 -4.25 -3.60
CA MET A 125 -5.93 -4.51 -2.55
C MET A 125 -5.49 -3.86 -1.24
N GLU A 126 -6.42 -3.12 -0.62
CA GLU A 126 -6.20 -2.37 0.61
C GLU A 126 -7.48 -2.38 1.45
N SER A 127 -7.34 -2.46 2.77
CA SER A 127 -8.48 -2.43 3.69
C SER A 127 -9.15 -1.07 3.78
N SER A 128 -8.37 0.02 3.70
CA SER A 128 -8.88 1.38 3.71
C SER A 128 -9.56 1.74 2.39
N ALA A 129 -10.88 1.91 2.42
CA ALA A 129 -11.65 2.38 1.26
C ALA A 129 -11.20 3.76 0.77
N GLU A 130 -10.71 4.60 1.69
CA GLU A 130 -10.21 5.93 1.39
C GLU A 130 -8.86 5.91 0.67
N ALA A 131 -7.94 5.05 1.10
CA ALA A 131 -6.68 4.84 0.38
C ALA A 131 -6.93 4.29 -1.03
N VAL A 132 -7.88 3.36 -1.17
CA VAL A 132 -8.32 2.85 -2.48
C VAL A 132 -8.92 3.94 -3.35
N ALA A 133 -9.73 4.85 -2.80
CA ALA A 133 -10.27 5.98 -3.55
C ALA A 133 -9.14 6.91 -4.05
N ALA A 134 -8.18 7.25 -3.19
CA ALA A 134 -7.01 8.05 -3.55
C ALA A 134 -6.16 7.37 -4.64
N ALA A 135 -5.95 6.04 -4.54
CA ALA A 135 -5.24 5.27 -5.56
C ALA A 135 -5.97 5.28 -6.92
N ARG A 136 -7.31 5.19 -6.93
CA ARG A 136 -8.10 5.28 -8.16
C ARG A 136 -8.03 6.65 -8.82
N GLU A 137 -8.08 7.72 -8.03
CA GLU A 137 -7.89 9.09 -8.51
C GLU A 137 -6.51 9.26 -9.14
N THR A 138 -5.45 8.78 -8.45
CA THR A 138 -4.08 8.76 -8.98
C THR A 138 -3.99 7.96 -10.28
N ALA A 139 -4.62 6.79 -10.36
CA ALA A 139 -4.63 5.97 -11.59
C ALA A 139 -5.27 6.71 -12.77
N ALA A 140 -6.37 7.42 -12.53
CA ALA A 140 -7.05 8.21 -13.55
C ALA A 140 -6.18 9.38 -14.03
N GLU A 141 -5.53 10.12 -13.13
CA GLU A 141 -4.63 11.23 -13.44
C GLU A 141 -3.40 10.80 -14.25
N LEU A 142 -2.87 9.62 -13.95
CA LEU A 142 -1.73 9.04 -14.66
C LEU A 142 -2.11 8.37 -15.99
N GLY A 143 -3.40 8.29 -16.32
CA GLY A 143 -3.89 7.54 -17.49
C GLY A 143 -3.65 6.03 -17.38
N LEU A 144 -3.60 5.50 -16.15
CA LEU A 144 -3.32 4.09 -15.84
C LEU A 144 -4.56 3.32 -15.33
N ALA A 145 -5.76 3.91 -15.37
CA ALA A 145 -6.97 3.31 -14.82
C ALA A 145 -7.32 1.93 -15.43
N ASP A 146 -6.97 1.72 -16.70
CA ASP A 146 -7.17 0.42 -17.38
C ASP A 146 -6.11 -0.62 -17.00
N ARG A 147 -4.94 -0.20 -16.47
CA ARG A 147 -3.80 -1.05 -16.15
C ARG A 147 -3.60 -1.28 -14.65
N ALA A 148 -3.91 -0.29 -13.83
CA ALA A 148 -3.79 -0.34 -12.38
C ALA A 148 -5.19 -0.16 -11.75
N ARG A 149 -5.73 -1.23 -11.21
CA ARG A 149 -7.08 -1.28 -10.62
C ARG A 149 -6.98 -1.57 -9.13
N PHE A 150 -7.81 -0.92 -8.34
CA PHE A 150 -7.76 -0.98 -6.89
C PHE A 150 -9.11 -1.41 -6.30
N SER A 151 -9.07 -2.24 -5.25
CA SER A 151 -10.26 -2.73 -4.56
C SER A 151 -10.08 -2.64 -3.05
N ALA A 152 -11.11 -2.19 -2.34
CA ALA A 152 -11.16 -2.27 -0.90
C ALA A 152 -11.47 -3.71 -0.47
N GLY A 153 -10.69 -4.21 0.49
CA GLY A 153 -10.86 -5.56 1.02
C GLY A 153 -9.67 -6.03 1.84
N ASP A 154 -9.82 -7.19 2.43
CA ASP A 154 -8.74 -7.86 3.14
C ASP A 154 -7.82 -8.61 2.16
N ALA A 155 -6.51 -8.41 2.31
CA ALA A 155 -5.47 -9.06 1.49
C ALA A 155 -5.56 -10.60 1.53
N THR A 156 -5.92 -11.18 2.67
CA THR A 156 -6.11 -12.62 2.82
C THR A 156 -7.23 -13.16 1.92
N SER A 157 -8.28 -12.36 1.72
CA SER A 157 -9.39 -12.73 0.85
C SER A 157 -9.02 -12.78 -0.63
N ALA A 158 -7.96 -12.07 -1.05
CA ALA A 158 -7.54 -12.01 -2.44
C ALA A 158 -7.13 -13.37 -3.01
N LEU A 159 -6.38 -14.17 -2.22
CA LEU A 159 -5.88 -15.48 -2.61
C LEU A 159 -6.80 -16.63 -2.22
N SER A 160 -7.76 -16.40 -1.32
CA SER A 160 -8.70 -17.43 -0.84
C SER A 160 -9.73 -17.87 -1.89
N PHE A 161 -9.78 -17.21 -3.04
CA PHE A 161 -10.77 -17.51 -4.08
C PHE A 161 -10.60 -18.88 -4.76
N GLU A 162 -9.45 -19.52 -4.67
CA GLU A 162 -9.22 -20.83 -5.29
C GLU A 162 -9.75 -22.01 -4.47
N LYS A 163 -9.81 -21.93 -3.14
CA LYS A 163 -10.17 -23.07 -2.26
C LYS A 163 -11.64 -23.22 -1.93
N ARG A 164 -12.45 -22.16 -2.02
CA ARG A 164 -13.88 -22.28 -1.76
C ARG A 164 -14.61 -22.79 -3.01
N ARG A 165 -14.95 -24.09 -3.05
CA ARG A 165 -16.08 -24.62 -3.80
C ARG A 165 -17.34 -23.93 -3.27
N ALA A 166 -17.59 -22.69 -3.71
CA ALA A 166 -18.88 -22.04 -3.44
C ALA A 166 -19.96 -22.79 -4.23
N PRO A 167 -21.15 -23.03 -3.65
CA PRO A 167 -22.30 -23.52 -4.40
C PRO A 167 -22.53 -22.63 -5.62
N GLU A 168 -22.87 -23.21 -6.76
CA GLU A 168 -23.01 -22.57 -8.08
C GLU A 168 -23.94 -21.33 -8.13
N ALA A 169 -24.72 -21.09 -7.09
CA ALA A 169 -25.76 -20.05 -7.05
C ALA A 169 -25.28 -18.61 -6.77
N LEU A 170 -23.98 -18.36 -6.47
CA LEU A 170 -23.44 -17.02 -6.16
C LEU A 170 -22.28 -16.58 -7.07
N SER A 171 -22.15 -17.12 -8.27
CA SER A 171 -20.93 -17.06 -9.09
C SER A 171 -20.93 -15.98 -10.18
N PHE A 172 -21.28 -14.73 -9.91
CA PHE A 172 -21.07 -13.64 -10.89
C PHE A 172 -19.95 -12.65 -10.56
N LYS A 173 -19.14 -12.87 -9.51
CA LYS A 173 -17.86 -12.18 -9.37
C LYS A 173 -16.82 -12.94 -10.18
N LYS A 174 -16.46 -12.41 -11.37
CA LYS A 174 -15.39 -12.95 -12.23
C LYS A 174 -14.15 -13.24 -11.38
N ARG A 175 -13.78 -14.52 -11.25
CA ARG A 175 -12.52 -14.95 -10.62
C ARG A 175 -11.37 -14.30 -11.38
N ARG A 176 -10.49 -13.59 -10.68
CA ARG A 176 -9.26 -13.11 -11.30
C ARG A 176 -8.32 -14.29 -11.51
N PRO A 177 -7.63 -14.37 -12.64
CA PRO A 177 -6.61 -15.38 -12.86
C PRO A 177 -5.46 -15.16 -11.86
N ARG A 178 -4.75 -16.23 -11.53
CA ARG A 178 -3.52 -16.17 -10.72
C ARG A 178 -2.54 -15.16 -11.35
N PRO A 179 -1.97 -14.24 -10.58
CA PRO A 179 -0.98 -13.29 -11.10
C PRO A 179 0.38 -13.96 -11.32
N ASP A 180 1.22 -13.33 -12.14
CA ASP A 180 2.60 -13.75 -12.34
C ASP A 180 3.51 -13.28 -11.19
N ALA A 181 3.13 -12.20 -10.52
CA ALA A 181 3.84 -11.68 -9.35
C ALA A 181 2.87 -11.16 -8.29
N VAL A 182 3.27 -11.28 -7.03
CA VAL A 182 2.58 -10.67 -5.87
C VAL A 182 3.57 -9.81 -5.09
N VAL A 183 3.17 -8.60 -4.77
CA VAL A 183 3.86 -7.75 -3.79
C VAL A 183 3.06 -7.75 -2.50
N VAL A 184 3.74 -7.89 -1.37
CA VAL A 184 3.16 -7.72 -0.03
C VAL A 184 4.00 -6.73 0.76
N ASN A 185 3.35 -5.71 1.31
CA ASN A 185 3.96 -4.74 2.23
C ASN A 185 3.10 -4.62 3.49
N PRO A 186 3.10 -5.64 4.35
CA PRO A 186 2.20 -5.73 5.49
C PRO A 186 2.62 -4.80 6.63
N PRO A 187 1.75 -4.56 7.60
CA PRO A 187 2.11 -3.95 8.88
C PRO A 187 3.13 -4.83 9.63
N ARG A 188 3.69 -4.31 10.74
CA ARG A 188 4.75 -4.96 11.55
C ARG A 188 4.47 -6.39 12.01
N ARG A 189 3.20 -6.80 12.06
CA ARG A 189 2.80 -8.17 12.44
C ARG A 189 3.04 -9.21 11.34
N GLY A 190 3.47 -8.80 10.14
CA GLY A 190 3.62 -9.68 8.98
C GLY A 190 2.29 -9.93 8.26
N ILE A 191 2.28 -10.86 7.30
CA ILE A 191 1.10 -11.28 6.55
C ILE A 191 0.24 -12.29 7.31
N GLY A 192 0.85 -12.96 8.29
CA GLY A 192 0.19 -13.98 9.12
C GLY A 192 0.00 -15.32 8.43
N ALA A 193 -0.40 -16.32 9.22
CA ALA A 193 -0.47 -17.70 8.78
C ALA A 193 -1.39 -17.93 7.58
N GLU A 194 -2.57 -17.32 7.59
CA GLU A 194 -3.58 -17.56 6.56
C GLU A 194 -3.14 -17.07 5.16
N LEU A 195 -2.56 -15.85 5.09
CA LEU A 195 -2.07 -15.33 3.81
C LEU A 195 -0.76 -16.01 3.38
N ALA A 196 0.12 -16.37 4.32
CA ALA A 196 1.33 -17.12 3.99
C ALA A 196 1.00 -18.51 3.39
N ASP A 197 0.06 -19.25 4.01
CA ASP A 197 -0.42 -20.53 3.48
C ASP A 197 -1.12 -20.36 2.12
N ALA A 198 -1.89 -19.30 1.95
CA ALA A 198 -2.55 -19.00 0.68
C ALA A 198 -1.54 -18.67 -0.44
N LEU A 199 -0.45 -17.96 -0.12
CA LEU A 199 0.65 -17.71 -1.06
C LEU A 199 1.38 -19.01 -1.43
N GLU A 200 1.69 -19.83 -0.44
CA GLU A 200 2.30 -21.16 -0.66
C GLU A 200 1.47 -22.01 -1.62
N ASP A 201 0.17 -22.10 -1.36
CA ASP A 201 -0.75 -22.89 -2.18
C ASP A 201 -1.06 -22.27 -3.55
N SER A 202 -0.84 -20.96 -3.73
CA SER A 202 -1.18 -20.26 -4.97
C SER A 202 -0.31 -20.65 -6.15
N GLY A 203 0.93 -21.07 -5.88
CA GLY A 203 1.94 -21.35 -6.90
C GLY A 203 2.30 -20.10 -7.75
N VAL A 204 2.15 -18.90 -7.22
CA VAL A 204 2.60 -17.64 -7.88
C VAL A 204 4.11 -17.71 -8.08
N PRO A 205 4.63 -17.50 -9.32
CA PRO A 205 6.06 -17.67 -9.58
C PRO A 205 6.97 -16.74 -8.77
N THR A 206 6.51 -15.52 -8.49
CA THR A 206 7.32 -14.46 -7.87
C THR A 206 6.54 -13.77 -6.76
N VAL A 207 7.12 -13.70 -5.57
CA VAL A 207 6.60 -12.90 -4.46
C VAL A 207 7.66 -11.90 -4.03
N LEU A 208 7.28 -10.63 -3.98
CA LEU A 208 8.11 -9.56 -3.46
C LEU A 208 7.57 -9.16 -2.08
N TYR A 209 8.36 -9.36 -1.04
CA TYR A 209 7.98 -9.07 0.34
C TYR A 209 8.78 -7.87 0.86
N SER A 210 8.11 -6.75 1.12
CA SER A 210 8.65 -5.60 1.85
C SER A 210 8.26 -5.72 3.32
N SER A 211 9.22 -5.60 4.24
CA SER A 211 8.98 -5.75 5.68
C SER A 211 9.89 -4.87 6.52
N CYS A 212 9.29 -4.18 7.49
CA CYS A 212 10.04 -3.47 8.52
C CYS A 212 10.32 -4.34 9.77
N ASN A 213 9.98 -5.65 9.75
CA ASN A 213 10.19 -6.55 10.87
C ASN A 213 10.73 -7.92 10.38
N PRO A 214 12.06 -8.15 10.46
CA PRO A 214 12.66 -9.39 9.96
C PRO A 214 12.21 -10.63 10.75
N ALA A 215 11.77 -10.50 12.00
CA ALA A 215 11.31 -11.64 12.79
C ALA A 215 9.96 -12.18 12.27
N THR A 216 9.01 -11.30 11.97
CA THR A 216 7.72 -11.72 11.38
C THR A 216 7.90 -12.19 9.95
N LEU A 217 8.78 -11.56 9.16
CA LEU A 217 9.15 -12.05 7.83
C LEU A 217 9.65 -13.51 7.90
N ALA A 218 10.58 -13.82 8.82
CA ALA A 218 11.10 -15.17 8.97
C ALA A 218 10.00 -16.18 9.36
N GLN A 219 9.06 -15.80 10.20
CA GLN A 219 7.91 -16.64 10.57
C GLN A 219 6.99 -16.92 9.37
N ASP A 220 6.70 -15.90 8.57
CA ASP A 220 5.88 -16.03 7.37
C ASP A 220 6.58 -16.90 6.33
N LEU A 221 7.89 -16.71 6.09
CA LEU A 221 8.68 -17.52 5.16
C LEU A 221 8.77 -19.00 5.58
N ALA A 222 8.79 -19.30 6.88
CA ALA A 222 8.77 -20.67 7.37
C ALA A 222 7.50 -21.44 6.96
N ARG A 223 6.42 -20.71 6.61
CA ARG A 223 5.16 -21.27 6.08
C ARG A 223 5.13 -21.37 4.55
N MET A 224 6.16 -20.90 3.88
CA MET A 224 6.25 -20.84 2.42
C MET A 224 7.45 -21.67 1.93
N PRO A 225 7.53 -22.98 2.25
CA PRO A 225 8.70 -23.83 1.98
C PRO A 225 8.98 -24.04 0.49
N SER A 226 7.98 -23.86 -0.38
CA SER A 226 8.16 -23.95 -1.83
C SER A 226 8.85 -22.72 -2.42
N TYR A 227 8.97 -21.62 -1.65
CA TYR A 227 9.68 -20.44 -2.07
C TYR A 227 11.11 -20.40 -1.55
N ARG A 228 12.01 -19.95 -2.40
CA ARG A 228 13.41 -19.66 -2.03
C ARG A 228 13.62 -18.15 -2.04
N VAL A 229 14.43 -17.66 -1.12
CA VAL A 229 14.92 -16.30 -1.12
C VAL A 229 15.93 -16.14 -2.25
N ALA A 230 15.58 -15.36 -3.27
CA ALA A 230 16.46 -15.08 -4.40
C ALA A 230 17.34 -13.85 -4.15
N ARG A 231 16.77 -12.82 -3.51
CA ARG A 231 17.47 -11.58 -3.17
C ARG A 231 16.92 -10.96 -1.90
N VAL A 232 17.77 -10.21 -1.20
CA VAL A 232 17.40 -9.35 -0.09
C VAL A 232 18.15 -8.04 -0.22
N GLN A 233 17.47 -6.93 -0.01
CA GLN A 233 18.08 -5.61 0.13
C GLN A 233 17.47 -4.89 1.32
N VAL A 234 18.31 -4.24 2.12
CA VAL A 234 17.89 -3.47 3.28
C VAL A 234 17.95 -1.97 2.92
N PHE A 235 16.92 -1.25 3.30
CA PHE A 235 16.77 0.19 3.12
C PHE A 235 16.74 0.86 4.48
N ASP A 236 17.62 1.85 4.70
CA ASP A 236 17.61 2.67 5.92
C ASP A 236 16.46 3.68 5.88
N MET A 237 15.23 3.14 6.01
CA MET A 237 14.00 3.92 5.98
C MET A 237 13.86 4.84 7.19
N PHE A 238 14.43 4.44 8.32
CA PHE A 238 14.28 5.11 9.60
C PHE A 238 15.66 5.41 10.21
N PRO A 239 16.42 6.37 9.63
CA PRO A 239 17.78 6.70 10.10
C PRO A 239 17.82 6.99 11.58
N GLN A 240 18.89 6.57 12.25
CA GLN A 240 19.12 6.74 13.70
C GLN A 240 18.16 5.94 14.60
N THR A 241 17.42 4.98 14.03
CA THR A 241 16.62 4.00 14.79
C THR A 241 17.16 2.58 14.57
N ARG A 242 16.58 1.60 15.26
CA ARG A 242 16.87 0.17 15.04
C ARG A 242 16.00 -0.44 13.94
N HIS A 243 15.24 0.37 13.24
CA HIS A 243 14.27 -0.09 12.24
C HIS A 243 14.82 0.15 10.83
N ALA A 244 14.69 -0.84 9.99
CA ALA A 244 14.99 -0.77 8.58
C ALA A 244 13.86 -1.45 7.78
N GLU A 245 13.76 -1.14 6.50
CA GLU A 245 12.87 -1.82 5.59
C GLU A 245 13.66 -2.86 4.79
N GLY A 246 13.22 -4.11 4.81
CA GLY A 246 13.83 -5.19 4.04
C GLY A 246 12.97 -5.55 2.84
N LEU A 247 13.51 -5.45 1.64
CA LEU A 247 12.88 -5.95 0.42
C LEU A 247 13.44 -7.33 0.10
N THR A 248 12.56 -8.33 0.00
CA THR A 248 12.92 -9.74 -0.23
C THR A 248 12.22 -10.23 -1.49
N LEU A 249 13.00 -10.71 -2.45
CA LEU A 249 12.49 -11.37 -3.65
C LEU A 249 12.46 -12.88 -3.40
N LEU A 250 11.27 -13.45 -3.50
CA LEU A 250 11.01 -14.88 -3.39
C LEU A 250 10.65 -15.43 -4.77
N THR A 251 11.22 -16.58 -5.10
CA THR A 251 10.89 -17.30 -6.33
C THR A 251 10.44 -18.70 -5.99
N LEU A 252 9.39 -19.17 -6.67
CA LEU A 252 8.92 -20.55 -6.50
C LEU A 252 10.02 -21.53 -6.91
N SER A 253 10.35 -22.47 -6.05
CA SER A 253 11.32 -23.50 -6.35
C SER A 253 10.67 -24.58 -7.23
N LEU A 254 11.23 -24.82 -8.42
CA LEU A 254 10.76 -25.86 -9.34
C LEU A 254 11.19 -27.29 -8.92
N ILE A 255 11.76 -27.45 -7.71
CA ILE A 255 12.40 -28.72 -7.28
C ILE A 255 11.44 -29.65 -6.51
N HIS A 256 10.15 -29.38 -6.51
CA HIS A 256 9.14 -30.26 -5.90
C HIS A 256 8.13 -30.73 -6.95
N ILE A 257 8.60 -31.46 -7.94
CA ILE A 257 7.80 -32.36 -8.76
C ILE A 257 8.33 -33.78 -8.56
#